data_dd56c49d0f89f8bb71234bd6e67cfc6b
#
_entry.id   dd56c49d0f89f8bb71234bd6e67cfc6b
#
_cell.length_a   1.000
_cell.length_b   1.000
_cell.length_c   1.000
_cell.angle_alpha   90.00
_cell.angle_beta   90.00
_cell.angle_gamma   90.00
#
_symmetry.space_group_name_H-M   'P 1'
#
loop_
_entity.id
_entity.type
_entity.pdbx_description
1 polymer ?
#
loop_
_entity_poly.entity_id
_entity_poly.type
_entity_poly.pdbx_seq_one_letter_code
_entity_poly.pdbx_strand_id
1 'polypeptide(L)'
;MGSRKKHRQAEDFEEKWRNRFRQFAKSNDDDAGIAGWSSSGLETRLRYFKREFGEAPKSGIWLDAGCGAGTYTRFLNSGEGQVIGVDYSYESVSRARQRPSKGILWTVADAKSLPFRRETFDGVLCFGVVQALSDSEPLISSLASVTRENGTVWIDALNGWCLPNLWERLKRYIQQRPLHVRYESPFRLVALMRENGLADVRLYWQPILPQALQQYQWLMETQLLFVLFRFVPPLAALLSHSILVVGHRHARKPKRGG
;
A
#
# COMPACT_ATOMS: atom_id res chain seq x y z
N MET A 1 11.68 -25.69 18.12
CA MET A 1 12.66 -25.40 17.08
C MET A 1 12.07 -24.67 15.84
N GLY A 2 10.86 -25.00 15.38
CA GLY A 2 10.23 -24.40 14.20
C GLY A 2 9.88 -22.91 14.30
N SER A 3 9.45 -22.40 15.46
CA SER A 3 9.05 -21.01 15.65
C SER A 3 10.22 -20.02 15.51
N ARG A 4 11.36 -20.32 16.14
CA ARG A 4 12.58 -19.49 16.03
C ARG A 4 13.12 -19.42 14.60
N LYS A 5 13.04 -20.51 13.83
CA LYS A 5 13.49 -20.53 12.43
C LYS A 5 12.58 -19.68 11.54
N LYS A 6 11.27 -19.71 11.74
CA LYS A 6 10.31 -18.88 11.02
C LYS A 6 10.48 -17.38 11.33
N HIS A 7 10.70 -17.06 12.60
CA HIS A 7 10.93 -15.66 13.01
C HIS A 7 12.19 -15.08 12.36
N ARG A 8 13.29 -15.81 12.41
CA ARG A 8 14.55 -15.39 11.74
C ARG A 8 14.40 -15.25 10.22
N GLN A 9 13.66 -16.13 9.55
CA GLN A 9 13.39 -16.02 8.12
C GLN A 9 12.55 -14.77 7.78
N ALA A 10 11.61 -14.41 8.64
CA ALA A 10 10.79 -13.22 8.50
C ALA A 10 11.63 -11.95 8.65
N GLU A 11 12.50 -11.88 9.65
CA GLU A 11 13.43 -10.77 9.85
C GLU A 11 14.40 -10.63 8.68
N ASP A 12 15.01 -11.72 8.22
CA ASP A 12 15.92 -11.75 7.06
C ASP A 12 15.23 -11.24 5.77
N PHE A 13 13.93 -11.53 5.59
CA PHE A 13 13.16 -11.07 4.44
C PHE A 13 12.94 -9.54 4.49
N GLU A 14 12.51 -9.02 5.63
CA GLU A 14 12.25 -7.59 5.81
C GLU A 14 13.55 -6.78 5.75
N GLU A 15 14.64 -7.28 6.31
CA GLU A 15 15.94 -6.63 6.24
C GLU A 15 16.47 -6.55 4.81
N LYS A 16 16.31 -7.61 4.01
CA LYS A 16 16.64 -7.58 2.57
C LYS A 16 15.86 -6.49 1.84
N TRP A 17 14.57 -6.31 2.17
CA TRP A 17 13.76 -5.26 1.59
C TRP A 17 14.19 -3.87 2.04
N ARG A 18 14.50 -3.68 3.32
CA ARG A 18 15.06 -2.43 3.84
C ARG A 18 16.33 -2.01 3.09
N ASN A 19 17.24 -2.96 2.88
CA ASN A 19 18.47 -2.71 2.13
C ASN A 19 18.21 -2.39 0.66
N ARG A 20 17.25 -3.05 0.00
CA ARG A 20 16.83 -2.75 -1.37
C ARG A 20 16.29 -1.33 -1.52
N PHE A 21 15.37 -0.92 -0.66
CA PHE A 21 14.80 0.43 -0.74
C PHE A 21 15.85 1.52 -0.49
N ARG A 22 16.80 1.29 0.44
CA ARG A 22 17.93 2.19 0.61
C ARG A 22 18.77 2.30 -0.67
N GLN A 23 19.04 1.18 -1.34
CA GLN A 23 19.76 1.18 -2.61
C GLN A 23 18.96 1.89 -3.71
N PHE A 24 17.65 1.62 -3.83
CA PHE A 24 16.80 2.29 -4.80
C PHE A 24 16.82 3.81 -4.61
N ALA A 25 16.69 4.30 -3.40
CA ALA A 25 16.74 5.73 -3.10
C ALA A 25 18.10 6.37 -3.38
N LYS A 26 19.19 5.59 -3.32
CA LYS A 26 20.54 6.06 -3.68
C LYS A 26 20.81 6.06 -5.18
N SER A 27 20.23 5.09 -5.90
CA SER A 27 20.57 4.81 -7.30
C SER A 27 19.59 5.42 -8.30
N ASN A 28 18.44 5.92 -7.85
CA ASN A 28 17.40 6.49 -8.70
C ASN A 28 17.07 7.91 -8.29
N ASP A 29 16.75 8.73 -9.27
CA ASP A 29 16.34 10.12 -9.05
C ASP A 29 14.84 10.32 -9.25
N ASP A 30 14.14 9.41 -9.93
CA ASP A 30 12.71 9.44 -10.15
C ASP A 30 11.93 8.72 -9.04
N ASP A 31 10.68 9.10 -8.86
CA ASP A 31 9.81 8.57 -7.80
C ASP A 31 9.57 7.06 -7.94
N ALA A 32 9.41 6.59 -9.18
CA ALA A 32 9.14 5.19 -9.45
C ALA A 32 10.34 4.31 -9.11
N GLY A 33 11.54 4.71 -9.53
CA GLY A 33 12.78 4.01 -9.22
C GLY A 33 13.05 3.95 -7.72
N ILE A 34 12.81 5.03 -6.97
CA ILE A 34 12.93 5.07 -5.51
C ILE A 34 11.94 4.10 -4.86
N ALA A 35 10.72 4.01 -5.37
CA ALA A 35 9.71 3.06 -4.91
C ALA A 35 9.95 1.61 -5.38
N GLY A 36 10.93 1.39 -6.25
CA GLY A 36 11.22 0.08 -6.84
C GLY A 36 10.18 -0.36 -7.87
N TRP A 37 9.54 0.58 -8.54
CA TRP A 37 8.53 0.35 -9.57
C TRP A 37 8.97 0.91 -10.93
N SER A 38 8.29 0.51 -12.00
CA SER A 38 8.40 1.22 -13.28
C SER A 38 7.59 2.51 -13.24
N SER A 39 8.01 3.52 -14.01
CA SER A 39 7.30 4.81 -14.10
C SER A 39 5.84 4.61 -14.52
N SER A 40 5.59 3.79 -15.55
CA SER A 40 4.23 3.44 -15.98
C SER A 40 3.43 2.69 -14.92
N GLY A 41 4.08 1.83 -14.13
CA GLY A 41 3.43 1.11 -13.02
C GLY A 41 3.00 2.05 -11.88
N LEU A 42 3.86 3.00 -11.51
CA LEU A 42 3.52 4.02 -10.50
C LEU A 42 2.39 4.94 -10.99
N GLU A 43 2.48 5.44 -12.23
CA GLU A 43 1.45 6.29 -12.81
C GLU A 43 0.09 5.58 -12.89
N THR A 44 0.08 4.32 -13.30
CA THR A 44 -1.15 3.52 -13.37
C THR A 44 -1.78 3.37 -11.99
N ARG A 45 -0.99 3.01 -10.95
CA ARG A 45 -1.49 2.94 -9.56
C ARG A 45 -2.05 4.27 -9.08
N LEU A 46 -1.36 5.37 -9.38
CA LEU A 46 -1.83 6.71 -9.01
C LEU A 46 -3.14 7.07 -9.71
N ARG A 47 -3.33 6.71 -11.01
CA ARG A 47 -4.60 6.92 -11.72
C ARG A 47 -5.74 6.11 -11.10
N TYR A 48 -5.51 4.81 -10.81
CA TYR A 48 -6.51 3.99 -10.12
C TYR A 48 -6.86 4.56 -8.75
N PHE A 49 -5.86 4.94 -7.95
CA PHE A 49 -6.10 5.55 -6.65
C PHE A 49 -6.90 6.84 -6.77
N LYS A 50 -6.52 7.76 -7.65
CA LYS A 50 -7.24 9.03 -7.87
C LYS A 50 -8.70 8.79 -8.26
N ARG A 51 -8.97 7.80 -9.11
CA ARG A 51 -10.34 7.45 -9.52
C ARG A 51 -11.18 6.97 -8.35
N GLU A 52 -10.66 6.07 -7.53
CA GLU A 52 -11.40 5.50 -6.39
C GLU A 52 -11.48 6.47 -5.20
N PHE A 53 -10.46 7.30 -5.02
CA PHE A 53 -10.45 8.36 -4.02
C PHE A 53 -11.47 9.45 -4.36
N GLY A 54 -11.68 9.72 -5.66
CA GLY A 54 -12.65 10.69 -6.15
C GLY A 54 -12.36 12.11 -5.72
N GLU A 55 -13.42 12.88 -5.51
CA GLU A 55 -13.38 14.27 -5.02
C GLU A 55 -13.45 14.33 -3.48
N ALA A 56 -13.12 13.25 -2.78
CA ALA A 56 -13.12 13.25 -1.33
C ALA A 56 -12.29 14.44 -0.80
N PRO A 57 -12.79 15.17 0.20
CA PRO A 57 -12.08 16.32 0.73
C PRO A 57 -10.73 15.86 1.30
N LYS A 58 -9.66 16.50 0.82
CA LYS A 58 -8.30 16.35 1.35
C LYS A 58 -8.08 17.33 2.52
N SER A 59 -9.14 17.65 3.23
CA SER A 59 -9.09 18.44 4.47
C SER A 59 -8.66 17.56 5.64
N GLY A 60 -8.26 18.20 6.74
CA GLY A 60 -7.82 17.49 7.93
C GLY A 60 -6.36 17.04 7.87
N ILE A 61 -6.01 16.03 8.67
CA ILE A 61 -4.62 15.56 8.82
C ILE A 61 -4.49 14.19 8.15
N TRP A 62 -3.60 14.10 7.17
CA TRP A 62 -3.33 12.88 6.41
C TRP A 62 -1.94 12.32 6.67
N LEU A 63 -1.85 11.01 6.72
CA LEU A 63 -0.59 10.26 6.83
C LEU A 63 -0.36 9.44 5.57
N ASP A 64 0.84 9.52 5.00
CA ASP A 64 1.35 8.60 3.98
C ASP A 64 2.43 7.73 4.62
N ALA A 65 2.09 6.51 5.00
CA ALA A 65 2.97 5.56 5.68
C ALA A 65 3.68 4.65 4.65
N GLY A 66 5.00 4.79 4.56
CA GLY A 66 5.80 4.24 3.47
C GLY A 66 5.81 5.17 2.26
N CYS A 67 5.97 6.48 2.50
CA CYS A 67 5.81 7.52 1.50
C CYS A 67 6.84 7.49 0.37
N GLY A 68 7.96 6.78 0.52
CA GLY A 68 9.04 6.72 -0.46
C GLY A 68 9.50 8.11 -0.89
N ALA A 69 9.43 8.39 -2.19
CA ALA A 69 9.76 9.69 -2.75
C ALA A 69 8.64 10.74 -2.63
N GLY A 70 7.49 10.39 -2.04
CA GLY A 70 6.40 11.33 -1.72
C GLY A 70 5.37 11.57 -2.82
N THR A 71 5.22 10.69 -3.78
CA THR A 71 4.25 10.83 -4.89
C THR A 71 2.82 10.97 -4.38
N TYR A 72 2.37 10.08 -3.52
CA TYR A 72 1.03 10.12 -2.94
C TYR A 72 0.91 11.22 -1.89
N THR A 73 1.97 11.47 -1.12
CA THR A 73 2.04 12.58 -0.16
C THR A 73 1.77 13.92 -0.84
N ARG A 74 2.43 14.18 -1.98
CA ARG A 74 2.20 15.41 -2.76
C ARG A 74 0.80 15.49 -3.36
N PHE A 75 0.25 14.35 -3.77
CA PHE A 75 -1.16 14.32 -4.24
C PHE A 75 -2.13 14.71 -3.11
N LEU A 76 -1.94 14.20 -1.90
CA LEU A 76 -2.76 14.59 -0.74
C LEU A 76 -2.59 16.08 -0.39
N ASN A 77 -1.38 16.59 -0.47
CA ASN A 77 -1.05 17.98 -0.16
C ASN A 77 -1.62 19.02 -1.17
N SER A 78 -2.31 18.56 -2.21
CA SER A 78 -3.02 19.47 -3.14
C SER A 78 -4.35 19.99 -2.57
N GLY A 79 -4.75 19.56 -1.38
CA GLY A 79 -5.93 20.04 -0.64
C GLY A 79 -5.57 21.08 0.44
N GLU A 80 -6.54 21.38 1.29
CA GLU A 80 -6.41 22.34 2.41
C GLU A 80 -5.91 21.68 3.71
N GLY A 81 -5.65 20.36 3.67
CA GLY A 81 -5.24 19.58 4.83
C GLY A 81 -3.74 19.64 5.13
N GLN A 82 -3.36 19.15 6.29
CA GLN A 82 -1.97 18.90 6.66
C GLN A 82 -1.58 17.47 6.26
N VAL A 83 -0.40 17.28 5.69
CA VAL A 83 0.07 15.97 5.26
C VAL A 83 1.41 15.64 5.90
N ILE A 84 1.51 14.41 6.40
CA ILE A 84 2.73 13.86 6.99
C ILE A 84 3.16 12.65 6.16
N GLY A 85 4.38 12.68 5.64
CA GLY A 85 5.01 11.55 4.96
C GLY A 85 5.97 10.82 5.91
N VAL A 86 5.83 9.51 6.01
CA VAL A 86 6.67 8.64 6.84
C VAL A 86 7.27 7.53 5.99
N ASP A 87 8.57 7.34 6.09
CA ASP A 87 9.24 6.15 5.54
C ASP A 87 10.32 5.69 6.51
N TYR A 88 10.61 4.39 6.53
CA TYR A 88 11.70 3.90 7.39
C TYR A 88 13.09 4.20 6.79
N SER A 89 13.17 4.47 5.48
CA SER A 89 14.39 4.84 4.77
C SER A 89 14.65 6.34 4.89
N TYR A 90 15.70 6.70 5.61
CA TYR A 90 16.18 8.09 5.65
C TYR A 90 16.47 8.62 4.24
N GLU A 91 17.06 7.80 3.38
CA GLU A 91 17.39 8.15 2.00
C GLU A 91 16.13 8.53 1.21
N SER A 92 15.06 7.75 1.33
CA SER A 92 13.77 8.03 0.66
C SER A 92 13.18 9.36 1.17
N VAL A 93 13.14 9.56 2.48
CA VAL A 93 12.65 10.80 3.10
C VAL A 93 13.51 12.01 2.68
N SER A 94 14.82 11.85 2.58
CA SER A 94 15.73 12.91 2.12
C SER A 94 15.42 13.30 0.67
N ARG A 95 15.20 12.31 -0.20
CA ARG A 95 14.78 12.55 -1.61
C ARG A 95 13.41 13.23 -1.69
N ALA A 96 12.46 12.82 -0.87
CA ALA A 96 11.13 13.45 -0.82
C ALA A 96 11.21 14.93 -0.43
N ARG A 97 12.04 15.28 0.55
CA ARG A 97 12.27 16.68 1.01
C ARG A 97 12.89 17.57 -0.05
N GLN A 98 13.73 17.03 -0.94
CA GLN A 98 14.39 17.79 -1.99
C GLN A 98 13.43 18.21 -3.11
N ARG A 99 12.24 17.63 -3.18
CA ARG A 99 11.22 17.95 -4.17
C ARG A 99 10.34 19.10 -3.73
N PRO A 100 9.80 19.92 -4.68
CA PRO A 100 8.88 21.00 -4.35
C PRO A 100 7.65 20.47 -3.60
N SER A 101 7.54 20.82 -2.31
CA SER A 101 6.45 20.34 -1.44
C SER A 101 6.35 21.25 -0.21
N LYS A 102 5.69 22.39 -0.34
CA LYS A 102 5.45 23.29 0.80
C LYS A 102 4.41 22.67 1.75
N GLY A 103 4.66 22.75 3.06
CA GLY A 103 3.69 22.36 4.09
C GLY A 103 3.64 20.88 4.42
N ILE A 104 4.42 20.02 3.75
CA ILE A 104 4.51 18.59 4.10
C ILE A 104 5.53 18.38 5.23
N LEU A 105 5.10 17.64 6.24
CA LEU A 105 6.00 17.17 7.30
C LEU A 105 6.55 15.79 6.93
N TRP A 106 7.86 15.66 6.98
CA TRP A 106 8.54 14.40 6.64
C TRP A 106 9.25 13.84 7.86
N THR A 107 9.08 12.56 8.14
CA THR A 107 9.75 11.89 9.26
C THR A 107 10.18 10.47 8.93
N VAL A 108 11.11 9.94 9.68
CA VAL A 108 11.60 8.57 9.54
C VAL A 108 11.01 7.72 10.66
N ALA A 109 10.22 6.72 10.30
CA ALA A 109 9.67 5.76 11.25
C ALA A 109 9.24 4.45 10.56
N ASP A 110 9.08 3.38 11.35
CA ASP A 110 8.54 2.10 10.86
C ASP A 110 7.01 2.17 10.85
N ALA A 111 6.40 1.90 9.69
CA ALA A 111 4.95 1.88 9.54
C ALA A 111 4.25 0.83 10.42
N LYS A 112 4.97 -0.22 10.85
CA LYS A 112 4.46 -1.23 11.79
C LYS A 112 4.37 -0.72 13.23
N SER A 113 5.03 0.40 13.53
CA SER A 113 5.05 1.01 14.87
C SER A 113 5.15 2.53 14.74
N LEU A 114 4.06 3.15 14.30
CA LEU A 114 4.01 4.58 14.05
C LEU A 114 4.11 5.39 15.37
N PRO A 115 5.00 6.40 15.45
CA PRO A 115 5.24 7.16 16.66
C PRO A 115 4.23 8.32 16.83
N PHE A 116 2.98 8.07 16.54
CA PHE A 116 1.92 9.07 16.65
C PHE A 116 0.89 8.67 17.71
N ARG A 117 0.22 9.66 18.24
CA ARG A 117 -0.91 9.43 19.13
C ARG A 117 -2.02 8.66 18.38
N ARG A 118 -2.76 7.86 19.13
CA ARG A 118 -3.95 7.20 18.61
C ARG A 118 -4.94 8.24 18.10
N GLU A 119 -5.68 7.88 17.07
CA GLU A 119 -6.79 8.70 16.57
C GLU A 119 -6.39 10.13 16.18
N THR A 120 -5.26 10.26 15.48
CA THR A 120 -4.72 11.54 15.04
C THR A 120 -5.16 11.90 13.62
N PHE A 121 -5.21 10.92 12.72
CA PHE A 121 -5.33 11.16 11.28
C PHE A 121 -6.75 10.95 10.76
N ASP A 122 -7.22 11.86 9.89
CA ASP A 122 -8.47 11.73 9.13
C ASP A 122 -8.36 10.65 8.06
N GLY A 123 -7.17 10.51 7.49
CA GLY A 123 -6.90 9.48 6.52
C GLY A 123 -5.45 9.03 6.56
N VAL A 124 -5.26 7.75 6.26
CA VAL A 124 -3.96 7.09 6.22
C VAL A 124 -3.83 6.35 4.90
N LEU A 125 -2.76 6.62 4.16
CA LEU A 125 -2.34 5.82 3.01
C LEU A 125 -1.18 4.92 3.39
N CYS A 126 -1.12 3.73 2.78
CA CYS A 126 0.02 2.84 2.89
C CYS A 126 0.18 2.04 1.60
N PHE A 127 1.01 2.54 0.68
CA PHE A 127 1.20 1.95 -0.64
C PHE A 127 2.63 1.46 -0.86
N GLY A 128 2.76 0.30 -1.51
CA GLY A 128 4.06 -0.30 -1.79
C GLY A 128 4.77 -0.96 -0.60
N VAL A 129 4.13 -1.04 0.56
CA VAL A 129 4.74 -1.55 1.80
C VAL A 129 4.46 -3.03 2.03
N VAL A 130 3.21 -3.47 1.83
CA VAL A 130 2.74 -4.83 2.16
C VAL A 130 3.62 -5.92 1.55
N GLN A 131 4.07 -5.77 0.31
CA GLN A 131 4.90 -6.75 -0.37
C GLN A 131 6.32 -6.90 0.21
N ALA A 132 6.76 -5.96 1.01
CA ALA A 132 8.07 -5.94 1.66
C ALA A 132 8.05 -6.45 3.11
N LEU A 133 6.88 -6.77 3.63
CA LEU A 133 6.69 -7.27 5.00
C LEU A 133 6.47 -8.78 5.01
N SER A 134 6.91 -9.43 6.07
CA SER A 134 6.65 -10.85 6.32
C SER A 134 5.21 -11.12 6.75
N ASP A 135 4.60 -10.16 7.47
CA ASP A 135 3.20 -10.17 7.89
C ASP A 135 2.57 -8.78 7.80
N SER A 136 1.28 -8.72 7.46
CA SER A 136 0.52 -7.46 7.33
C SER A 136 -0.16 -7.03 8.62
N GLU A 137 -0.36 -7.93 9.57
CA GLU A 137 -1.13 -7.63 10.78
C GLU A 137 -0.53 -6.48 11.60
N PRO A 138 0.79 -6.46 11.93
CA PRO A 138 1.37 -5.35 12.68
C PRO A 138 1.22 -4.00 11.96
N LEU A 139 1.35 -4.01 10.63
CA LEU A 139 1.14 -2.81 9.81
C LEU A 139 -0.30 -2.31 9.94
N ILE A 140 -1.29 -3.17 9.67
CA ILE A 140 -2.71 -2.80 9.68
C ILE A 140 -3.13 -2.32 11.07
N SER A 141 -2.68 -2.99 12.12
CA SER A 141 -2.95 -2.61 13.51
C SER A 141 -2.38 -1.21 13.82
N SER A 142 -1.15 -0.93 13.37
CA SER A 142 -0.51 0.38 13.54
C SER A 142 -1.29 1.48 12.80
N LEU A 143 -1.63 1.27 11.50
CA LEU A 143 -2.39 2.23 10.69
C LEU A 143 -3.78 2.51 11.32
N ALA A 144 -4.51 1.45 11.67
CA ALA A 144 -5.82 1.58 12.30
C ALA A 144 -5.76 2.32 13.64
N SER A 145 -4.68 2.11 14.41
CA SER A 145 -4.54 2.75 15.73
C SER A 145 -4.42 4.27 15.67
N VAL A 146 -3.73 4.79 14.65
CA VAL A 146 -3.49 6.23 14.48
C VAL A 146 -4.60 6.94 13.70
N THR A 147 -5.48 6.18 13.04
CA THR A 147 -6.64 6.71 12.33
C THR A 147 -7.73 7.05 13.32
N ARG A 148 -8.32 8.24 13.22
CA ARG A 148 -9.42 8.69 14.09
C ARG A 148 -10.75 8.01 13.72
N GLU A 149 -11.73 8.16 14.57
CA GLU A 149 -13.11 7.75 14.27
C GLU A 149 -13.60 8.44 13.00
N ASN A 150 -14.28 7.68 12.13
CA ASN A 150 -14.72 8.05 10.79
C ASN A 150 -13.57 8.36 9.80
N GLY A 151 -12.33 8.21 10.21
CA GLY A 151 -11.18 8.29 9.32
C GLY A 151 -11.07 7.08 8.40
N THR A 152 -10.25 7.21 7.36
CA THR A 152 -10.08 6.19 6.31
C THR A 152 -8.67 5.62 6.29
N VAL A 153 -8.55 4.33 6.01
CA VAL A 153 -7.26 3.66 5.76
C VAL A 153 -7.27 3.08 4.36
N TRP A 154 -6.29 3.46 3.55
CA TRP A 154 -6.08 2.98 2.19
C TRP A 154 -4.79 2.17 2.12
N ILE A 155 -4.87 0.94 1.63
CA ILE A 155 -3.73 0.03 1.53
C ILE A 155 -3.72 -0.60 0.14
N ASP A 156 -2.55 -0.67 -0.50
CA ASP A 156 -2.36 -1.51 -1.68
C ASP A 156 -1.57 -2.78 -1.35
N ALA A 157 -1.75 -3.81 -2.17
CA ALA A 157 -0.97 -5.03 -2.10
C ALA A 157 -0.88 -5.72 -3.47
N LEU A 158 0.16 -6.52 -3.66
CA LEU A 158 0.25 -7.42 -4.80
C LEU A 158 -0.75 -8.56 -4.63
N ASN A 159 -1.58 -8.77 -5.65
CA ASN A 159 -2.63 -9.77 -5.63
C ASN A 159 -2.06 -11.19 -5.80
N GLY A 160 -2.20 -12.02 -4.78
CA GLY A 160 -1.74 -13.41 -4.78
C GLY A 160 -2.52 -14.34 -5.71
N TRP A 161 -3.65 -13.92 -6.24
CA TRP A 161 -4.55 -14.72 -7.11
C TRP A 161 -4.41 -14.36 -8.59
N CYS A 162 -3.67 -13.32 -8.93
CA CYS A 162 -3.41 -12.95 -10.32
C CYS A 162 -2.62 -14.06 -11.05
N LEU A 163 -3.02 -14.40 -12.25
CA LEU A 163 -2.40 -15.47 -13.05
C LEU A 163 -0.87 -15.30 -13.21
N PRO A 164 -0.35 -14.12 -13.61
CA PRO A 164 1.09 -13.90 -13.66
C PRO A 164 1.80 -14.12 -12.30
N ASN A 165 1.17 -13.70 -11.20
CA ASN A 165 1.75 -13.85 -9.86
C ASN A 165 1.71 -15.31 -9.40
N LEU A 166 0.64 -16.05 -9.71
CA LEU A 166 0.53 -17.49 -9.46
C LEU A 166 1.59 -18.26 -10.25
N TRP A 167 1.78 -17.90 -11.53
CA TRP A 167 2.81 -18.50 -12.38
C TRP A 167 4.22 -18.23 -11.83
N GLU A 168 4.54 -17.01 -11.44
CA GLU A 168 5.83 -16.68 -10.85
C GLU A 168 6.08 -17.45 -9.54
N ARG A 169 5.05 -17.59 -8.70
CA ARG A 169 5.14 -18.40 -7.48
C ARG A 169 5.41 -19.86 -7.78
N LEU A 170 4.68 -20.46 -8.74
CA LEU A 170 4.86 -21.84 -9.17
C LEU A 170 6.27 -22.05 -9.76
N LYS A 171 6.70 -21.18 -10.66
CA LYS A 171 8.04 -21.22 -11.24
C LYS A 171 9.14 -21.19 -10.17
N ARG A 172 9.04 -20.29 -9.19
CA ARG A 172 10.01 -20.20 -8.09
C ARG A 172 9.98 -21.44 -7.20
N TYR A 173 8.79 -21.98 -6.93
CA TYR A 173 8.64 -23.21 -6.17
C TYR A 173 9.35 -24.39 -6.88
N ILE A 174 9.12 -24.57 -8.18
CA ILE A 174 9.80 -25.60 -8.98
C ILE A 174 11.32 -25.41 -8.99
N GLN A 175 11.77 -24.15 -9.09
CA GLN A 175 13.21 -23.81 -9.10
C GLN A 175 13.83 -23.76 -7.69
N GLN A 176 13.08 -24.08 -6.65
CA GLN A 176 13.49 -23.98 -5.24
C GLN A 176 14.07 -22.61 -4.86
N ARG A 177 13.59 -21.55 -5.51
CA ARG A 177 14.00 -20.18 -5.24
C ARG A 177 13.04 -19.50 -4.27
N PRO A 178 13.52 -18.72 -3.28
CA PRO A 178 12.64 -18.00 -2.37
C PRO A 178 11.85 -16.93 -3.13
N LEU A 179 10.66 -16.62 -2.64
CA LEU A 179 9.90 -15.48 -3.14
C LEU A 179 10.66 -14.19 -2.83
N HIS A 180 10.70 -13.29 -3.81
CA HIS A 180 11.39 -12.00 -3.68
C HIS A 180 10.44 -10.90 -3.21
N VAL A 181 9.13 -11.10 -3.34
CA VAL A 181 8.05 -10.23 -2.85
C VAL A 181 6.99 -11.09 -2.18
N ARG A 182 6.23 -10.50 -1.28
CA ARG A 182 5.04 -11.15 -0.75
C ARG A 182 3.83 -10.78 -1.57
N TYR A 183 3.04 -11.79 -1.92
CA TYR A 183 1.73 -11.64 -2.52
C TYR A 183 0.67 -11.85 -1.44
N GLU A 184 -0.31 -10.96 -1.40
CA GLU A 184 -1.37 -11.01 -0.39
C GLU A 184 -2.64 -11.65 -0.94
N SER A 185 -3.37 -12.34 -0.08
CA SER A 185 -4.72 -12.77 -0.39
C SER A 185 -5.70 -11.60 -0.22
N PRO A 186 -6.49 -11.26 -1.24
CA PRO A 186 -7.48 -10.18 -1.15
C PRO A 186 -8.41 -10.34 0.06
N PHE A 187 -8.88 -11.56 0.30
CA PHE A 187 -9.81 -11.85 1.40
C PHE A 187 -9.14 -11.77 2.78
N ARG A 188 -7.86 -12.22 2.88
CA ARG A 188 -7.11 -12.09 4.13
C ARG A 188 -6.89 -10.62 4.47
N LEU A 189 -6.52 -9.80 3.50
CA LEU A 189 -6.30 -8.37 3.73
C LEU A 189 -7.58 -7.69 4.22
N VAL A 190 -8.72 -7.98 3.58
CA VAL A 190 -10.04 -7.47 3.99
C VAL A 190 -10.39 -7.96 5.42
N ALA A 191 -10.15 -9.23 5.73
CA ALA A 191 -10.40 -9.78 7.07
C ALA A 191 -9.54 -9.08 8.13
N LEU A 192 -8.24 -8.94 7.89
CA LEU A 192 -7.32 -8.25 8.81
C LEU A 192 -7.73 -6.78 9.06
N MET A 193 -8.18 -6.07 8.03
CA MET A 193 -8.69 -4.71 8.20
C MET A 193 -9.91 -4.70 9.13
N ARG A 194 -10.86 -5.62 8.96
CA ARG A 194 -12.05 -5.74 9.81
C ARG A 194 -11.71 -6.13 11.25
N GLU A 195 -10.81 -7.07 11.44
CA GLU A 195 -10.31 -7.51 12.75
C GLU A 195 -9.64 -6.36 13.53
N ASN A 196 -9.02 -5.41 12.81
CA ASN A 196 -8.43 -4.21 13.40
C ASN A 196 -9.40 -3.01 13.51
N GLY A 197 -10.72 -3.25 13.41
CA GLY A 197 -11.76 -2.25 13.66
C GLY A 197 -12.05 -1.31 12.51
N LEU A 198 -11.66 -1.69 11.30
CA LEU A 198 -12.06 -0.99 10.07
C LEU A 198 -13.31 -1.66 9.50
N ALA A 199 -14.33 -0.87 9.20
CA ALA A 199 -15.58 -1.33 8.61
C ALA A 199 -15.78 -0.74 7.22
N ASP A 200 -16.88 -1.10 6.57
CA ASP A 200 -17.19 -0.71 5.19
C ASP A 200 -16.02 -0.97 4.24
N VAL A 201 -15.31 -2.08 4.50
CA VAL A 201 -14.09 -2.41 3.75
C VAL A 201 -14.45 -2.74 2.32
N ARG A 202 -13.93 -1.94 1.38
CA ARG A 202 -14.09 -2.08 -0.06
C ARG A 202 -12.78 -2.48 -0.69
N LEU A 203 -12.85 -3.39 -1.64
CA LEU A 203 -11.72 -3.88 -2.42
C LEU A 203 -11.88 -3.47 -3.88
N TYR A 204 -10.83 -2.88 -4.45
CA TYR A 204 -10.75 -2.49 -5.84
C TYR A 204 -9.63 -3.24 -6.53
N TRP A 205 -9.95 -3.76 -7.71
CA TRP A 205 -9.02 -4.50 -8.55
C TRP A 205 -8.21 -3.54 -9.41
N GLN A 206 -6.90 -3.76 -9.48
CA GLN A 206 -5.99 -2.95 -10.28
C GLN A 206 -5.31 -3.83 -11.33
N PRO A 207 -5.87 -3.94 -12.55
CA PRO A 207 -5.29 -4.68 -13.66
C PRO A 207 -4.13 -3.88 -14.27
N ILE A 208 -2.95 -4.05 -13.72
CA ILE A 208 -1.72 -3.41 -14.19
C ILE A 208 -0.99 -4.41 -15.07
N LEU A 209 -0.78 -4.05 -16.32
CA LEU A 209 -0.08 -4.90 -17.28
C LEU A 209 1.44 -4.89 -17.04
N PRO A 210 2.13 -5.99 -17.31
CA PRO A 210 3.59 -6.03 -17.32
C PRO A 210 4.19 -4.98 -18.25
N GLN A 211 5.42 -4.54 -17.97
CA GLN A 211 6.08 -3.45 -18.71
C GLN A 211 6.08 -3.67 -20.24
N ALA A 212 6.27 -4.90 -20.70
CA ALA A 212 6.23 -5.23 -22.12
C ALA A 212 4.86 -4.99 -22.80
N LEU A 213 3.77 -4.93 -22.03
CA LEU A 213 2.42 -4.73 -22.51
C LEU A 213 1.82 -3.38 -22.10
N GLN A 214 2.61 -2.48 -21.54
CA GLN A 214 2.14 -1.20 -21.02
C GLN A 214 1.50 -0.30 -22.08
N GLN A 215 1.86 -0.40 -23.34
CA GLN A 215 1.22 0.30 -24.44
C GLN A 215 -0.28 -0.02 -24.57
N TYR A 216 -0.71 -1.18 -24.05
CA TYR A 216 -2.10 -1.63 -24.05
C TYR A 216 -2.81 -1.37 -22.70
N GLN A 217 -2.17 -0.67 -21.75
CA GLN A 217 -2.74 -0.44 -20.42
C GLN A 217 -4.09 0.29 -20.50
N TRP A 218 -4.28 1.17 -21.48
CA TRP A 218 -5.52 1.90 -21.70
C TRP A 218 -6.74 0.99 -21.89
N LEU A 219 -6.55 -0.22 -22.47
CA LEU A 219 -7.63 -1.22 -22.59
C LEU A 219 -8.14 -1.66 -21.22
N MET A 220 -7.23 -1.86 -20.26
CA MET A 220 -7.56 -2.26 -18.88
C MET A 220 -8.26 -1.14 -18.10
N GLU A 221 -8.17 0.09 -18.56
CA GLU A 221 -8.76 1.28 -17.93
C GLU A 221 -10.10 1.69 -18.56
N THR A 222 -10.63 0.90 -19.52
CA THR A 222 -11.93 1.17 -20.14
C THR A 222 -13.09 0.96 -19.16
N GLN A 223 -14.16 1.75 -19.33
CA GLN A 223 -15.38 1.63 -18.54
C GLN A 223 -16.00 0.21 -18.66
N LEU A 224 -15.91 -0.39 -19.82
CA LEU A 224 -16.42 -1.73 -20.06
C LEU A 224 -15.75 -2.77 -19.17
N LEU A 225 -14.40 -2.77 -19.09
CA LEU A 225 -13.67 -3.70 -18.24
C LEU A 225 -13.87 -3.38 -16.75
N PHE A 226 -13.98 -2.11 -16.41
CA PHE A 226 -14.30 -1.71 -15.04
C PHE A 226 -15.66 -2.27 -14.59
N VAL A 227 -16.69 -2.14 -15.43
CA VAL A 227 -18.01 -2.70 -15.17
C VAL A 227 -17.95 -4.24 -15.12
N LEU A 228 -17.26 -4.87 -16.08
CA LEU A 228 -17.09 -6.32 -16.09
C LEU A 228 -16.45 -6.85 -14.82
N PHE A 229 -15.38 -6.21 -14.34
CA PHE A 229 -14.69 -6.61 -13.11
C PHE A 229 -15.55 -6.43 -11.85
N ARG A 230 -16.49 -5.50 -11.86
CA ARG A 230 -17.45 -5.33 -10.78
C ARG A 230 -18.46 -6.48 -10.72
N PHE A 231 -18.89 -6.98 -11.89
CA PHE A 231 -19.89 -8.07 -11.96
C PHE A 231 -19.28 -9.46 -11.99
N VAL A 232 -18.00 -9.60 -12.38
CA VAL A 232 -17.29 -10.87 -12.46
C VAL A 232 -16.00 -10.83 -11.60
N PRO A 233 -16.12 -10.78 -10.26
CA PRO A 233 -14.97 -10.67 -9.35
C PRO A 233 -13.89 -11.76 -9.55
N PRO A 234 -14.22 -13.03 -9.88
CA PRO A 234 -13.18 -14.02 -10.13
C PRO A 234 -12.29 -13.66 -11.33
N LEU A 235 -12.85 -13.11 -12.40
CA LEU A 235 -12.07 -12.64 -13.55
C LEU A 235 -11.18 -11.47 -13.17
N ALA A 236 -11.71 -10.52 -12.40
CA ALA A 236 -10.94 -9.40 -11.89
C ALA A 236 -9.76 -9.88 -11.01
N ALA A 237 -9.99 -10.87 -10.14
CA ALA A 237 -8.94 -11.46 -9.30
C ALA A 237 -7.81 -12.09 -10.13
N LEU A 238 -8.16 -12.79 -11.22
CA LEU A 238 -7.18 -13.47 -12.07
C LEU A 238 -6.37 -12.51 -12.95
N LEU A 239 -6.95 -11.37 -13.33
CA LEU A 239 -6.32 -10.41 -14.25
C LEU A 239 -5.70 -9.20 -13.56
N SER A 240 -6.00 -8.93 -12.29
CA SER A 240 -5.48 -7.76 -11.59
C SER A 240 -4.19 -8.07 -10.86
N HIS A 241 -3.11 -7.39 -11.22
CA HIS A 241 -1.78 -7.55 -10.63
C HIS A 241 -1.74 -7.07 -9.16
N SER A 242 -2.46 -6.01 -8.85
CA SER A 242 -2.56 -5.45 -7.52
C SER A 242 -4.02 -5.28 -7.09
N ILE A 243 -4.19 -5.03 -5.81
CA ILE A 243 -5.45 -4.65 -5.18
C ILE A 243 -5.27 -3.36 -4.39
N LEU A 244 -6.32 -2.57 -4.33
CA LEU A 244 -6.44 -1.41 -3.47
C LEU A 244 -7.60 -1.66 -2.50
N VAL A 245 -7.38 -1.49 -1.21
CA VAL A 245 -8.39 -1.72 -0.19
C VAL A 245 -8.54 -0.47 0.66
N VAL A 246 -9.78 -0.06 0.90
CA VAL A 246 -10.12 1.04 1.80
C VAL A 246 -11.07 0.54 2.87
N GLY A 247 -10.87 1.01 4.10
CA GLY A 247 -11.77 0.79 5.22
C GLY A 247 -11.94 2.06 6.04
N HIS A 248 -13.08 2.19 6.70
CA HIS A 248 -13.40 3.31 7.58
C HIS A 248 -13.31 2.86 9.03
N ARG A 249 -12.70 3.67 9.89
CA ARG A 249 -12.66 3.37 11.31
C ARG A 249 -13.99 3.76 11.95
N HIS A 250 -14.72 2.77 12.47
CA HIS A 250 -15.95 3.05 13.22
C HIS A 250 -15.67 3.53 14.64
N ALA A 251 -16.55 4.43 15.13
CA ALA A 251 -16.62 4.78 16.53
C ALA A 251 -16.77 3.50 17.39
N ARG A 252 -15.92 3.32 18.38
CA ARG A 252 -16.11 2.27 19.38
C ARG A 252 -17.47 2.52 20.04
N LYS A 253 -18.43 1.61 19.88
CA LYS A 253 -19.62 1.63 20.71
C LYS A 253 -19.15 1.68 22.18
N PRO A 254 -19.60 2.65 22.99
CA PRO A 254 -19.25 2.67 24.39
C PRO A 254 -19.63 1.31 24.98
N LYS A 255 -18.70 0.67 25.69
CA LYS A 255 -19.03 -0.51 26.47
C LYS A 255 -20.19 -0.09 27.36
N ARG A 256 -21.37 -0.65 27.11
CA ARG A 256 -22.49 -0.54 28.08
C ARG A 256 -21.92 -1.10 29.38
N GLY A 257 -21.74 -0.20 30.35
CA GLY A 257 -21.35 -0.57 31.69
C GLY A 257 -22.36 -1.57 32.21
N GLY A 258 -21.89 -2.74 32.54
CA GLY A 258 -22.62 -3.70 33.34
C GLY A 258 -22.44 -3.37 34.82
#